data_182bed29e1b24e96fb7ce64c8dfe9e8a
#
_entry.id   182bed29e1b24e96fb7ce64c8dfe9e8a
#
_cell.length_a   1.000
_cell.length_b   1.000
_cell.length_c   1.000
_cell.angle_alpha   90.00
_cell.angle_beta   90.00
_cell.angle_gamma   90.00
#
_symmetry.space_group_name_H-M   'P 1'
#
loop_
_entity.id
_entity.type
_entity.pdbx_description
1 polymer ?
#
loop_
_entity_poly.entity_id
_entity_poly.type
_entity_poly.pdbx_seq_one_letter_code
_entity_poly.pdbx_strand_id
1 'polypeptide(L)'
;MSDLKHERLLLAEAAAVAAGAWPRGALVDRVVLLEEAGSTQDEAKARCEGRGGLMVMAMAQTSGRGRLGRAWRHAAGKGVAATFVLDSSACDASEVALRAGVAALATARRFAGAAMGIRWPNDVVLRSDARRKLAGVLVERQGSLFFVGVGLNVMHDSTDWEEGLRERATSLWLLGAHATVFEAARALVAEWTRVFAMSREEVAAVWHQADVLAGSVQTFEHDGRRVRGVVEGIEPTSEIVVRTADGERVRLPALTTSMVHDAD
;
A
#
# COMPACT_ATOMS: atom_id res chain seq x y z
N MET A 1 -17.40 -19.86 -10.35
CA MET A 1 -18.43 -19.11 -9.58
C MET A 1 -18.60 -19.62 -8.14
N SER A 2 -18.57 -20.93 -7.83
CA SER A 2 -18.63 -21.44 -6.45
C SER A 2 -17.42 -21.02 -5.61
N ASP A 3 -16.25 -21.00 -6.18
CA ASP A 3 -14.97 -20.71 -5.54
C ASP A 3 -14.87 -19.26 -5.01
N LEU A 4 -15.26 -18.28 -5.84
CA LEU A 4 -15.25 -16.86 -5.42
C LEU A 4 -16.27 -16.55 -4.31
N LYS A 5 -17.40 -17.27 -4.26
CA LYS A 5 -18.37 -17.13 -3.16
C LYS A 5 -17.80 -17.62 -1.84
N HIS A 6 -17.10 -18.77 -1.88
CA HIS A 6 -16.42 -19.32 -0.70
C HIS A 6 -15.32 -18.39 -0.20
N GLU A 7 -14.44 -17.92 -1.09
CA GLU A 7 -13.36 -17.00 -0.74
C GLU A 7 -13.87 -15.66 -0.21
N ARG A 8 -15.00 -15.16 -0.74
CA ARG A 8 -15.67 -13.97 -0.18
C ARG A 8 -16.10 -14.18 1.27
N LEU A 9 -16.63 -15.36 1.59
CA LEU A 9 -17.02 -15.69 2.97
C LEU A 9 -15.80 -15.73 3.89
N LEU A 10 -14.71 -16.37 3.47
CA LEU A 10 -13.48 -16.42 4.26
C LEU A 10 -12.84 -15.04 4.50
N LEU A 11 -12.91 -14.14 3.51
CA LEU A 11 -12.48 -12.76 3.68
C LEU A 11 -13.39 -11.99 4.65
N ALA A 12 -14.71 -12.22 4.58
CA ALA A 12 -15.67 -11.62 5.50
C ALA A 12 -15.50 -12.14 6.93
N GLU A 13 -15.21 -13.42 7.10
CA GLU A 13 -14.90 -14.01 8.43
C GLU A 13 -13.61 -13.44 9.01
N ALA A 14 -12.55 -13.30 8.22
CA ALA A 14 -11.32 -12.65 8.64
C ALA A 14 -11.55 -11.19 9.07
N ALA A 15 -12.46 -10.49 8.40
CA ALA A 15 -12.87 -9.14 8.73
C ALA A 15 -13.71 -9.09 10.03
N ALA A 16 -14.61 -10.07 10.24
CA ALA A 16 -15.51 -10.13 11.39
C ALA A 16 -14.76 -10.41 12.70
N VAL A 17 -13.73 -11.24 12.69
CA VAL A 17 -12.85 -11.48 13.87
C VAL A 17 -12.19 -10.17 14.34
N ALA A 18 -12.11 -9.24 13.47
CA ALA A 18 -11.47 -7.95 13.64
C ALA A 18 -12.43 -6.80 14.05
N ALA A 19 -13.72 -7.05 14.14
CA ALA A 19 -14.78 -6.05 14.24
C ALA A 19 -14.83 -5.22 15.55
N GLY A 20 -13.97 -5.46 16.53
CA GLY A 20 -13.95 -4.75 17.82
C GLY A 20 -12.94 -3.60 17.95
N ALA A 21 -12.11 -3.35 16.94
CA ALA A 21 -10.88 -2.59 17.09
C ALA A 21 -10.92 -1.12 16.66
N TRP A 22 -12.04 -0.62 16.15
CA TRP A 22 -12.15 0.76 15.68
C TRP A 22 -13.22 1.57 16.43
N PRO A 23 -12.98 2.86 16.76
CA PRO A 23 -13.87 3.62 17.66
C PRO A 23 -15.30 3.84 17.17
N ARG A 24 -15.62 3.59 15.91
CA ARG A 24 -16.94 3.87 15.31
C ARG A 24 -17.45 2.75 14.39
N GLY A 25 -17.17 1.49 14.71
CA GLY A 25 -17.65 0.34 13.95
C GLY A 25 -16.54 -0.55 13.41
N ALA A 26 -16.91 -1.60 12.69
CA ALA A 26 -15.95 -2.52 12.10
C ALA A 26 -15.14 -1.83 11.01
N LEU A 27 -13.81 -2.03 10.98
CA LEU A 27 -12.94 -1.57 9.89
C LEU A 27 -13.33 -2.18 8.55
N VAL A 28 -13.83 -3.42 8.57
CA VAL A 28 -14.42 -4.10 7.41
C VAL A 28 -15.63 -4.92 7.92
N ASP A 29 -16.82 -4.55 7.49
CA ASP A 29 -18.07 -5.28 7.77
C ASP A 29 -18.71 -5.84 6.49
N ARG A 30 -18.24 -5.38 5.33
CA ARG A 30 -18.74 -5.80 4.01
C ARG A 30 -17.57 -6.10 3.08
N VAL A 31 -17.65 -7.22 2.37
CA VAL A 31 -16.65 -7.61 1.36
C VAL A 31 -17.34 -7.84 0.01
N VAL A 32 -16.80 -7.19 -1.01
CA VAL A 32 -17.18 -7.40 -2.42
C VAL A 32 -15.95 -7.95 -3.15
N LEU A 33 -16.11 -9.11 -3.76
CA LEU A 33 -15.10 -9.75 -4.60
C LEU A 33 -15.59 -9.76 -6.05
N LEU A 34 -14.78 -9.20 -6.95
CA LEU A 34 -15.04 -9.07 -8.38
C LEU A 34 -14.04 -9.90 -9.19
N GLU A 35 -14.48 -10.50 -10.27
CA GLU A 35 -13.59 -11.15 -11.25
C GLU A 35 -12.75 -10.07 -11.96
N GLU A 36 -13.38 -8.98 -12.38
CA GLU A 36 -12.73 -7.87 -13.06
C GLU A 36 -13.36 -6.54 -12.63
N ALA A 37 -12.56 -5.48 -12.60
CA ALA A 37 -12.98 -4.11 -12.40
C ALA A 37 -12.13 -3.15 -13.24
N GLY A 38 -12.66 -1.98 -13.56
CA GLY A 38 -11.82 -0.88 -14.04
C GLY A 38 -10.79 -0.50 -12.99
N SER A 39 -11.28 -0.17 -11.79
CA SER A 39 -10.47 0.10 -10.61
C SER A 39 -11.27 -0.24 -9.36
N THR A 40 -10.66 -0.92 -8.39
CA THR A 40 -11.28 -1.18 -7.08
C THR A 40 -11.63 0.09 -6.33
N GLN A 41 -10.92 1.21 -6.57
CA GLN A 41 -11.26 2.52 -6.03
C GLN A 41 -12.62 3.02 -6.54
N ASP A 42 -12.88 2.90 -7.85
CA ASP A 42 -14.14 3.36 -8.45
C ASP A 42 -15.31 2.45 -8.03
N GLU A 43 -15.07 1.15 -7.99
CA GLU A 43 -16.05 0.19 -7.49
C GLU A 43 -16.41 0.44 -6.01
N ALA A 44 -15.41 0.76 -5.18
CA ALA A 44 -15.62 1.09 -3.79
C ALA A 44 -16.44 2.39 -3.63
N LYS A 45 -16.15 3.41 -4.43
CA LYS A 45 -16.92 4.67 -4.45
C LYS A 45 -18.38 4.46 -4.87
N ALA A 46 -18.61 3.59 -5.85
CA ALA A 46 -19.95 3.28 -6.34
C ALA A 46 -20.77 2.44 -5.33
N ARG A 47 -20.12 1.64 -4.47
CA ARG A 47 -20.78 0.64 -3.61
C ARG A 47 -20.74 0.94 -2.11
N CYS A 48 -20.05 2.00 -1.67
CA CYS A 48 -19.88 2.28 -0.24
C CYS A 48 -21.15 2.74 0.47
N GLU A 49 -22.19 3.16 -0.27
CA GLU A 49 -23.45 3.65 0.31
C GLU A 49 -23.24 4.80 1.28
N GLY A 50 -22.22 5.64 1.04
CA GLY A 50 -21.90 6.79 1.87
C GLY A 50 -21.32 6.48 3.25
N ARG A 51 -20.90 5.24 3.53
CA ARG A 51 -20.34 4.81 4.81
C ARG A 51 -19.06 3.98 4.68
N GLY A 52 -18.23 3.97 5.70
CA GLY A 52 -17.07 3.09 5.83
C GLY A 52 -17.42 1.61 6.01
N GLY A 53 -16.42 0.79 6.23
CA GLY A 53 -16.58 -0.65 6.50
C GLY A 53 -16.63 -1.54 5.27
N LEU A 54 -16.47 -0.99 4.06
CA LEU A 54 -16.45 -1.79 2.82
C LEU A 54 -15.02 -2.13 2.40
N MET A 55 -14.79 -3.38 2.03
CA MET A 55 -13.63 -3.82 1.24
C MET A 55 -14.09 -4.28 -0.14
N VAL A 56 -13.49 -3.74 -1.19
CA VAL A 56 -13.67 -4.23 -2.57
C VAL A 56 -12.35 -4.81 -3.03
N MET A 57 -12.36 -6.03 -3.53
CA MET A 57 -11.20 -6.69 -4.16
C MET A 57 -11.57 -7.14 -5.57
N ALA A 58 -10.63 -7.02 -6.51
CA ALA A 58 -10.79 -7.54 -7.86
C ALA A 58 -9.63 -8.45 -8.23
N MET A 59 -9.94 -9.56 -8.95
CA MET A 59 -8.91 -10.47 -9.47
C MET A 59 -8.16 -9.88 -10.66
N ALA A 60 -8.78 -8.94 -11.38
CA ALA A 60 -8.16 -8.17 -12.46
C ALA A 60 -8.60 -6.71 -12.40
N GLN A 61 -7.68 -5.80 -12.76
CA GLN A 61 -7.98 -4.38 -13.00
C GLN A 61 -7.52 -3.96 -14.39
N THR A 62 -8.42 -3.29 -15.15
CA THR A 62 -8.11 -2.77 -16.49
C THR A 62 -7.57 -1.33 -16.45
N SER A 63 -7.83 -0.59 -15.38
CA SER A 63 -7.44 0.81 -15.18
C SER A 63 -6.98 1.09 -13.74
N GLY A 64 -6.17 0.16 -13.18
CA GLY A 64 -5.62 0.31 -11.84
C GLY A 64 -4.77 1.57 -11.71
N ARG A 65 -4.89 2.28 -10.59
CA ARG A 65 -4.22 3.57 -10.35
C ARG A 65 -3.23 3.50 -9.20
N GLY A 66 -2.14 4.23 -9.37
CA GLY A 66 -1.18 4.58 -8.35
C GLY A 66 -1.15 6.10 -8.13
N ARG A 67 -0.24 6.57 -7.27
CA ARG A 67 -0.04 7.99 -6.99
C ARG A 67 0.43 8.76 -8.22
N LEU A 68 0.09 10.06 -8.27
CA LEU A 68 0.54 11.00 -9.30
C LEU A 68 0.21 10.52 -10.74
N GLY A 69 -0.96 9.89 -10.92
CA GLY A 69 -1.43 9.42 -12.23
C GLY A 69 -0.73 8.18 -12.78
N ARG A 70 0.18 7.56 -12.03
CA ARG A 70 0.84 6.32 -12.46
C ARG A 70 -0.16 5.17 -12.49
N ALA A 71 -0.01 4.26 -13.47
CA ALA A 71 -0.81 3.05 -13.51
C ALA A 71 -0.32 2.03 -12.47
N TRP A 72 -1.26 1.32 -11.84
CA TRP A 72 -0.98 0.08 -11.13
C TRP A 72 -1.35 -1.09 -12.04
N ARG A 73 -0.36 -1.86 -12.45
CA ARG A 73 -0.55 -3.02 -13.34
C ARG A 73 -0.24 -4.30 -12.58
N HIS A 74 -1.09 -5.30 -12.74
CA HIS A 74 -0.82 -6.66 -12.29
C HIS A 74 -1.49 -7.66 -13.24
N ALA A 75 -0.92 -8.84 -13.36
CA ALA A 75 -1.53 -9.91 -14.11
C ALA A 75 -2.76 -10.44 -13.37
N ALA A 76 -3.81 -10.76 -14.11
CA ALA A 76 -5.08 -11.27 -13.56
C ALA A 76 -4.85 -12.47 -12.66
N GLY A 77 -5.41 -12.46 -11.46
CA GLY A 77 -5.30 -13.54 -10.48
C GLY A 77 -3.92 -13.70 -9.82
N LYS A 78 -2.97 -12.82 -10.07
CA LYS A 78 -1.61 -12.95 -9.52
C LYS A 78 -1.27 -11.96 -8.39
N GLY A 79 -2.16 -11.03 -8.07
CA GLY A 79 -1.95 -10.04 -7.01
C GLY A 79 -3.21 -9.68 -6.26
N VAL A 80 -3.05 -9.11 -5.07
CA VAL A 80 -4.13 -8.46 -4.36
C VAL A 80 -4.29 -7.05 -4.91
N ALA A 81 -5.49 -6.73 -5.40
CA ALA A 81 -5.93 -5.37 -5.68
C ALA A 81 -7.19 -5.12 -4.85
N ALA A 82 -7.04 -4.40 -3.76
CA ALA A 82 -8.13 -4.17 -2.82
C ALA A 82 -8.25 -2.69 -2.46
N THR A 83 -9.49 -2.24 -2.21
CA THR A 83 -9.78 -0.91 -1.67
C THR A 83 -10.62 -1.04 -0.40
N PHE A 84 -10.13 -0.43 0.68
CA PHE A 84 -10.82 -0.31 1.96
C PHE A 84 -11.46 1.07 2.06
N VAL A 85 -12.71 1.13 2.53
CA VAL A 85 -13.44 2.38 2.74
C VAL A 85 -13.51 2.68 4.23
N LEU A 86 -13.00 3.84 4.64
CA LEU A 86 -12.94 4.26 6.03
C LEU A 86 -13.64 5.61 6.21
N ASP A 87 -14.25 5.81 7.40
CA ASP A 87 -14.77 7.11 7.81
C ASP A 87 -13.62 8.07 8.14
N SER A 88 -13.64 9.29 7.58
CA SER A 88 -12.59 10.29 7.80
C SER A 88 -12.69 10.99 9.16
N SER A 89 -13.72 10.69 9.96
CA SER A 89 -13.90 11.31 11.27
C SER A 89 -12.94 10.78 12.35
N ALA A 90 -12.21 9.70 12.07
CA ALA A 90 -11.38 9.01 13.04
C ALA A 90 -9.90 9.39 12.98
N CYS A 91 -9.39 9.79 11.79
CA CYS A 91 -8.02 10.22 11.59
C CYS A 91 -7.88 11.02 10.28
N ASP A 92 -6.74 11.66 10.07
CA ASP A 92 -6.44 12.37 8.82
C ASP A 92 -5.90 11.41 7.72
N ALA A 93 -5.82 11.92 6.49
CA ALA A 93 -5.37 11.12 5.34
C ALA A 93 -3.93 10.64 5.47
N SER A 94 -3.07 11.39 6.13
CA SER A 94 -1.66 11.04 6.31
C SER A 94 -1.50 9.92 7.31
N GLU A 95 -2.29 9.92 8.38
CA GLU A 95 -2.33 8.82 9.34
C GLU A 95 -2.91 7.54 8.72
N VAL A 96 -3.97 7.65 7.91
CA VAL A 96 -4.50 6.51 7.14
C VAL A 96 -3.43 5.92 6.22
N ALA A 97 -2.69 6.76 5.50
CA ALA A 97 -1.62 6.31 4.61
C ALA A 97 -0.49 5.60 5.37
N LEU A 98 -0.09 6.15 6.53
CA LEU A 98 0.92 5.55 7.41
C LEU A 98 0.48 4.15 7.87
N ARG A 99 -0.74 4.03 8.42
CA ARG A 99 -1.30 2.76 8.91
C ARG A 99 -1.44 1.74 7.79
N ALA A 100 -1.93 2.16 6.63
CA ALA A 100 -2.07 1.28 5.47
C ALA A 100 -0.72 0.77 4.95
N GLY A 101 0.31 1.62 4.93
CA GLY A 101 1.68 1.24 4.59
C GLY A 101 2.25 0.20 5.56
N VAL A 102 2.04 0.40 6.87
CA VAL A 102 2.49 -0.55 7.90
C VAL A 102 1.70 -1.86 7.84
N ALA A 103 0.39 -1.82 7.54
CA ALA A 103 -0.40 -3.04 7.35
C ALA A 103 0.05 -3.84 6.12
N ALA A 104 0.33 -3.17 5.01
CA ALA A 104 0.90 -3.81 3.82
C ALA A 104 2.29 -4.42 4.10
N LEU A 105 3.15 -3.70 4.84
CA LEU A 105 4.45 -4.22 5.28
C LEU A 105 4.30 -5.45 6.18
N ALA A 106 3.43 -5.39 7.18
CA ALA A 106 3.19 -6.50 8.09
C ALA A 106 2.71 -7.74 7.35
N THR A 107 1.79 -7.55 6.39
CA THR A 107 1.34 -8.60 5.47
C THR A 107 2.51 -9.18 4.69
N ALA A 108 3.34 -8.34 4.08
CA ALA A 108 4.52 -8.79 3.32
C ALA A 108 5.50 -9.59 4.20
N ARG A 109 5.75 -9.11 5.41
CA ARG A 109 6.66 -9.77 6.37
C ARG A 109 6.15 -11.12 6.89
N ARG A 110 4.85 -11.33 6.90
CA ARG A 110 4.25 -12.62 7.24
C ARG A 110 4.71 -13.74 6.29
N PHE A 111 4.97 -13.40 5.02
CA PHE A 111 5.38 -14.36 3.99
C PHE A 111 6.89 -14.28 3.67
N ALA A 112 7.45 -13.08 3.60
CA ALA A 112 8.84 -12.82 3.16
C ALA A 112 9.77 -12.37 4.31
N GLY A 113 9.29 -12.36 5.54
CA GLY A 113 10.09 -12.05 6.73
C GLY A 113 10.68 -10.64 6.75
N ALA A 114 11.81 -10.50 7.42
CA ALA A 114 12.49 -9.23 7.63
C ALA A 114 13.13 -8.61 6.37
N ALA A 115 13.12 -9.32 5.25
CA ALA A 115 13.64 -8.83 3.97
C ALA A 115 12.86 -7.61 3.43
N MET A 116 11.65 -7.35 3.96
CA MET A 116 10.78 -6.26 3.53
C MET A 116 10.96 -5.00 4.37
N GLY A 117 11.01 -3.84 3.69
CA GLY A 117 11.05 -2.51 4.27
C GLY A 117 10.01 -1.57 3.66
N ILE A 118 9.97 -0.33 4.15
CA ILE A 118 9.14 0.74 3.60
C ILE A 118 10.03 1.77 2.93
N ARG A 119 9.69 2.08 1.69
CA ARG A 119 10.18 3.22 0.94
C ARG A 119 9.11 4.31 0.98
N TRP A 120 9.50 5.45 1.55
CA TRP A 120 8.61 6.61 1.62
C TRP A 120 8.02 6.99 0.25
N PRO A 121 6.75 7.43 0.20
CA PRO A 121 5.87 7.53 1.36
C PRO A 121 5.13 6.23 1.72
N ASN A 122 4.85 5.30 0.80
CA ASN A 122 3.88 4.22 1.02
C ASN A 122 4.20 2.92 0.25
N ASP A 123 5.44 2.73 -0.18
CA ASP A 123 5.82 1.54 -0.94
C ASP A 123 6.47 0.49 -0.04
N VAL A 124 6.00 -0.73 -0.11
CA VAL A 124 6.70 -1.88 0.48
C VAL A 124 7.69 -2.42 -0.54
N VAL A 125 8.95 -2.49 -0.15
CA VAL A 125 10.07 -2.81 -1.05
C VAL A 125 10.99 -3.85 -0.42
N LEU A 126 11.84 -4.46 -1.25
CA LEU A 126 12.92 -5.32 -0.79
C LEU A 126 14.03 -4.45 -0.15
N ARG A 127 14.46 -4.76 1.09
CA ARG A 127 15.49 -3.97 1.80
C ARG A 127 16.85 -3.98 1.10
N SER A 128 17.24 -5.09 0.50
CA SER A 128 18.50 -5.23 -0.23
C SER A 128 18.51 -4.49 -1.57
N ASP A 129 17.32 -4.20 -2.14
CA ASP A 129 17.15 -3.39 -3.34
C ASP A 129 15.83 -2.61 -3.25
N ALA A 130 15.92 -1.40 -2.72
CA ALA A 130 14.76 -0.53 -2.49
C ALA A 130 14.03 -0.11 -3.78
N ARG A 131 14.56 -0.41 -4.96
CA ARG A 131 13.86 -0.20 -6.24
C ARG A 131 12.76 -1.25 -6.44
N ARG A 132 12.95 -2.48 -5.91
CA ARG A 132 12.04 -3.61 -6.12
C ARG A 132 10.81 -3.51 -5.23
N LYS A 133 9.72 -3.02 -5.81
CA LYS A 133 8.44 -2.80 -5.14
C LYS A 133 7.61 -4.08 -5.09
N LEU A 134 7.20 -4.47 -3.88
CA LEU A 134 6.27 -5.57 -3.62
C LEU A 134 4.83 -5.09 -3.53
N ALA A 135 4.59 -3.96 -2.80
CA ALA A 135 3.25 -3.42 -2.61
C ALA A 135 3.26 -1.90 -2.65
N GLY A 136 2.09 -1.33 -2.90
CA GLY A 136 1.87 0.12 -2.86
C GLY A 136 0.50 0.47 -2.31
N VAL A 137 0.42 1.66 -1.71
CA VAL A 137 -0.81 2.19 -1.13
C VAL A 137 -1.19 3.49 -1.83
N LEU A 138 -2.48 3.66 -2.11
CA LEU A 138 -3.08 4.87 -2.65
C LEU A 138 -4.26 5.29 -1.76
N VAL A 139 -4.20 6.48 -1.18
CA VAL A 139 -5.29 7.06 -0.41
C VAL A 139 -5.96 8.16 -1.23
N GLU A 140 -7.24 8.02 -1.46
CA GLU A 140 -8.10 9.05 -2.05
C GLU A 140 -9.17 9.45 -1.01
N ARG A 141 -9.61 10.70 -1.05
CA ARG A 141 -10.69 11.21 -0.20
C ARG A 141 -11.85 11.70 -1.06
N GLN A 142 -13.08 11.33 -0.65
CA GLN A 142 -14.30 11.88 -1.22
C GLN A 142 -15.31 12.14 -0.08
N GLY A 143 -15.63 13.39 0.14
CA GLY A 143 -16.48 13.79 1.27
C GLY A 143 -15.88 13.38 2.62
N SER A 144 -16.66 12.65 3.40
CA SER A 144 -16.28 12.12 4.71
C SER A 144 -15.64 10.72 4.67
N LEU A 145 -15.24 10.24 3.49
CA LEU A 145 -14.69 8.88 3.33
C LEU A 145 -13.29 8.90 2.76
N PHE A 146 -12.46 8.00 3.25
CA PHE A 146 -11.21 7.60 2.62
C PHE A 146 -11.39 6.30 1.86
N PHE A 147 -10.82 6.24 0.66
CA PHE A 147 -10.72 5.08 -0.19
C PHE A 147 -9.24 4.68 -0.25
N VAL A 148 -8.89 3.59 0.38
CA VAL A 148 -7.50 3.17 0.57
C VAL A 148 -7.22 1.95 -0.29
N GLY A 149 -6.62 2.20 -1.45
CA GLY A 149 -6.19 1.15 -2.37
C GLY A 149 -4.88 0.51 -1.90
N VAL A 150 -4.84 -0.80 -1.85
CA VAL A 150 -3.64 -1.60 -1.60
C VAL A 150 -3.43 -2.56 -2.76
N GLY A 151 -2.30 -2.42 -3.44
CA GLY A 151 -1.82 -3.36 -4.43
C GLY A 151 -0.67 -4.18 -3.84
N LEU A 152 -0.74 -5.52 -3.92
CA LEU A 152 0.31 -6.42 -3.46
C LEU A 152 0.60 -7.48 -4.52
N ASN A 153 1.84 -7.57 -4.95
CA ASN A 153 2.29 -8.57 -5.91
C ASN A 153 2.51 -9.92 -5.20
N VAL A 154 1.74 -10.95 -5.56
CA VAL A 154 1.77 -12.25 -4.88
C VAL A 154 2.44 -13.31 -5.75
N MET A 155 1.79 -13.72 -6.83
CA MET A 155 2.17 -14.87 -7.68
C MET A 155 2.83 -14.47 -9.00
N HIS A 156 3.20 -13.20 -9.17
CA HIS A 156 3.87 -12.76 -10.39
C HIS A 156 5.24 -13.40 -10.53
N ASP A 157 5.58 -13.86 -11.71
CA ASP A 157 6.94 -14.14 -12.12
C ASP A 157 7.54 -12.99 -12.96
N SER A 158 8.80 -13.10 -13.35
CA SER A 158 9.47 -12.03 -14.09
C SER A 158 8.87 -11.75 -15.47
N THR A 159 8.13 -12.68 -16.05
CA THR A 159 7.52 -12.55 -17.38
C THR A 159 6.18 -11.83 -17.36
N ASP A 160 5.57 -11.67 -16.19
CA ASP A 160 4.30 -10.97 -16.01
C ASP A 160 4.41 -9.44 -16.12
N TRP A 161 5.63 -8.91 -16.12
CA TRP A 161 5.88 -7.46 -16.22
C TRP A 161 6.55 -7.06 -17.51
N GLU A 162 6.18 -5.89 -18.00
CA GLU A 162 6.89 -5.20 -19.07
C GLU A 162 8.37 -4.96 -18.67
N GLU A 163 9.27 -4.86 -19.64
CA GLU A 163 10.72 -4.76 -19.41
C GLU A 163 11.10 -3.68 -18.39
N GLY A 164 10.53 -2.48 -18.49
CA GLY A 164 10.79 -1.38 -17.54
C GLY A 164 10.30 -1.60 -16.10
N LEU A 165 9.39 -2.58 -15.87
CA LEU A 165 8.91 -2.94 -14.54
C LEU A 165 9.66 -4.13 -13.92
N ARG A 166 10.28 -4.99 -14.72
CA ARG A 166 10.96 -6.20 -14.23
C ARG A 166 12.04 -5.91 -13.20
N GLU A 167 12.78 -4.83 -13.38
CA GLU A 167 13.83 -4.41 -12.45
C GLU A 167 13.30 -3.64 -11.23
N ARG A 168 12.06 -3.13 -11.32
CA ARG A 168 11.46 -2.25 -10.30
C ARG A 168 10.33 -2.92 -9.51
N ALA A 169 9.96 -4.15 -9.87
CA ALA A 169 8.94 -4.92 -9.19
C ALA A 169 9.50 -6.22 -8.61
N THR A 170 8.86 -6.69 -7.56
CA THR A 170 9.03 -8.05 -7.03
C THR A 170 7.68 -8.59 -6.58
N SER A 171 7.61 -9.87 -6.27
CA SER A 171 6.43 -10.55 -5.76
C SER A 171 6.81 -11.49 -4.63
N LEU A 172 5.83 -11.96 -3.87
CA LEU A 172 6.06 -13.01 -2.88
C LEU A 172 6.64 -14.27 -3.54
N TRP A 173 6.16 -14.64 -4.71
CA TRP A 173 6.67 -15.77 -5.49
C TRP A 173 8.16 -15.66 -5.81
N LEU A 174 8.60 -14.51 -6.32
CA LEU A 174 10.02 -14.26 -6.64
C LEU A 174 10.91 -14.23 -5.40
N LEU A 175 10.34 -14.02 -4.23
CA LEU A 175 11.02 -14.08 -2.94
C LEU A 175 10.99 -15.48 -2.31
N GLY A 176 10.48 -16.48 -3.04
CA GLY A 176 10.39 -17.86 -2.58
C GLY A 176 9.22 -18.15 -1.63
N ALA A 177 8.30 -17.21 -1.45
CA ALA A 177 7.12 -17.40 -0.63
C ALA A 177 5.92 -17.85 -1.51
N HIS A 178 5.47 -19.08 -1.28
CA HIS A 178 4.39 -19.71 -2.06
C HIS A 178 3.02 -19.46 -1.41
N ALA A 179 2.55 -18.22 -1.48
CA ALA A 179 1.23 -17.84 -1.01
C ALA A 179 0.26 -17.71 -2.19
N THR A 180 -1.00 -18.07 -1.98
CA THR A 180 -2.08 -17.74 -2.89
C THR A 180 -2.52 -16.27 -2.71
N VAL A 181 -3.20 -15.72 -3.71
CA VAL A 181 -3.74 -14.34 -3.64
C VAL A 181 -4.73 -14.21 -2.47
N PHE A 182 -5.54 -15.23 -2.21
CA PHE A 182 -6.52 -15.18 -1.13
C PHE A 182 -5.90 -15.33 0.27
N GLU A 183 -4.84 -16.13 0.42
CA GLU A 183 -4.07 -16.17 1.67
C GLU A 183 -3.44 -14.81 1.98
N ALA A 184 -2.87 -14.16 0.96
CA ALA A 184 -2.32 -12.81 1.09
C ALA A 184 -3.40 -11.76 1.41
N ALA A 185 -4.58 -11.87 0.78
CA ALA A 185 -5.71 -10.97 1.04
C ALA A 185 -6.24 -11.14 2.47
N ARG A 186 -6.41 -12.38 2.96
CA ARG A 186 -6.81 -12.64 4.36
C ARG A 186 -5.78 -12.13 5.35
N ALA A 187 -4.50 -12.33 5.08
CA ALA A 187 -3.44 -11.77 5.90
C ALA A 187 -3.49 -10.23 5.91
N LEU A 188 -3.76 -9.59 4.77
CA LEU A 188 -3.90 -8.14 4.68
C LEU A 188 -5.07 -7.63 5.53
N VAL A 189 -6.23 -8.28 5.51
CA VAL A 189 -7.38 -7.90 6.34
C VAL A 189 -7.05 -8.04 7.84
N ALA A 190 -6.38 -9.12 8.23
CA ALA A 190 -5.98 -9.33 9.62
C ALA A 190 -4.97 -8.28 10.10
N GLU A 191 -3.93 -8.01 9.29
CA GLU A 191 -2.92 -6.99 9.62
C GLU A 191 -3.48 -5.57 9.56
N TRP A 192 -4.41 -5.30 8.65
CA TRP A 192 -5.17 -4.05 8.59
C TRP A 192 -5.81 -3.75 9.93
N THR A 193 -6.56 -4.69 10.45
CA THR A 193 -7.25 -4.51 11.73
C THR A 193 -6.28 -4.37 12.90
N ARG A 194 -5.26 -5.20 12.95
CA ARG A 194 -4.25 -5.13 14.00
C ARG A 194 -3.55 -3.76 14.02
N VAL A 195 -3.12 -3.25 12.86
CA VAL A 195 -2.40 -1.98 12.76
C VAL A 195 -3.30 -0.78 13.03
N PHE A 196 -4.55 -0.83 12.60
CA PHE A 196 -5.49 0.25 12.90
C PHE A 196 -5.91 0.32 14.38
N ALA A 197 -5.69 -0.74 15.14
CA ALA A 197 -5.88 -0.76 16.60
C ALA A 197 -4.65 -0.28 17.40
N MET A 198 -3.47 -0.16 16.75
CA MET A 198 -2.26 0.34 17.42
C MET A 198 -2.34 1.85 17.68
N SER A 199 -1.57 2.35 18.64
CA SER A 199 -1.39 3.79 18.82
C SER A 199 -0.63 4.40 17.64
N ARG A 200 -0.71 5.71 17.48
CA ARG A 200 0.03 6.43 16.43
C ARG A 200 1.55 6.27 16.61
N GLU A 201 2.00 6.32 17.84
CA GLU A 201 3.41 6.19 18.22
C GLU A 201 3.95 4.79 17.88
N GLU A 202 3.17 3.73 18.15
CA GLU A 202 3.54 2.35 17.80
C GLU A 202 3.65 2.18 16.28
N VAL A 203 2.68 2.71 15.53
CA VAL A 203 2.69 2.64 14.06
C VAL A 203 3.89 3.41 13.49
N ALA A 204 4.17 4.62 14.00
CA ALA A 204 5.32 5.42 13.59
C ALA A 204 6.65 4.70 13.91
N ALA A 205 6.77 4.07 15.08
CA ALA A 205 7.96 3.31 15.45
C ALA A 205 8.20 2.13 14.50
N VAL A 206 7.16 1.37 14.15
CA VAL A 206 7.26 0.27 13.18
C VAL A 206 7.69 0.81 11.80
N TRP A 207 7.13 1.94 11.38
CA TRP A 207 7.47 2.56 10.11
C TRP A 207 8.93 2.98 10.07
N HIS A 208 9.42 3.71 11.08
CA HIS A 208 10.82 4.16 11.16
C HIS A 208 11.82 2.99 11.17
N GLN A 209 11.51 1.91 11.90
CA GLN A 209 12.35 0.69 11.87
C GLN A 209 12.37 0.01 10.50
N ALA A 210 11.34 0.23 9.70
CA ALA A 210 11.19 -0.37 8.38
C ALA A 210 11.73 0.51 7.26
N ASP A 211 11.97 1.80 7.50
CA ASP A 211 12.48 2.72 6.50
C ASP A 211 13.76 2.22 5.84
N VAL A 212 13.85 2.44 4.52
CA VAL A 212 15.00 2.04 3.69
C VAL A 212 15.73 3.23 3.06
N LEU A 213 15.29 4.47 3.32
CA LEU A 213 15.85 5.65 2.67
C LEU A 213 16.76 6.47 3.60
N ALA A 214 16.54 6.46 4.91
CA ALA A 214 17.32 7.25 5.84
C ALA A 214 18.83 6.97 5.70
N GLY A 215 19.62 8.03 5.60
CA GLY A 215 21.05 7.97 5.40
C GLY A 215 21.53 7.69 3.98
N SER A 216 20.62 7.36 3.04
CA SER A 216 20.97 7.09 1.64
C SER A 216 20.91 8.36 0.77
N VAL A 217 21.66 8.36 -0.33
CA VAL A 217 21.57 9.43 -1.36
C VAL A 217 20.43 9.07 -2.32
N GLN A 218 19.47 9.97 -2.45
CA GLN A 218 18.32 9.78 -3.33
C GLN A 218 18.07 11.02 -4.20
N THR A 219 17.35 10.84 -5.30
CA THR A 219 16.87 11.91 -6.17
C THR A 219 15.36 11.98 -6.10
N PHE A 220 14.84 13.16 -5.87
CA PHE A 220 13.41 13.44 -5.82
C PHE A 220 13.02 14.47 -6.87
N GLU A 221 11.79 14.39 -7.35
CA GLU A 221 11.16 15.41 -8.17
C GLU A 221 10.01 16.04 -7.38
N HIS A 222 10.03 17.37 -7.29
CA HIS A 222 9.02 18.18 -6.65
C HIS A 222 8.85 19.48 -7.43
N ASP A 223 7.61 19.80 -7.84
CA ASP A 223 7.27 20.99 -8.62
C ASP A 223 8.16 21.20 -9.85
N GLY A 224 8.45 20.13 -10.58
CA GLY A 224 9.30 20.15 -11.79
C GLY A 224 10.79 20.34 -11.53
N ARG A 225 11.22 20.33 -10.26
CA ARG A 225 12.64 20.43 -9.87
C ARG A 225 13.15 19.10 -9.35
N ARG A 226 14.39 18.75 -9.72
CA ARG A 226 15.10 17.59 -9.16
C ARG A 226 15.94 18.03 -7.97
N VAL A 227 15.75 17.36 -6.82
CA VAL A 227 16.53 17.54 -5.59
C VAL A 227 17.26 16.23 -5.32
N ARG A 228 18.60 16.28 -5.30
CA ARG A 228 19.46 15.13 -5.00
C ARG A 228 20.24 15.39 -3.72
N GLY A 229 20.25 14.43 -2.82
CA GLY A 229 21.00 14.55 -1.57
C GLY A 229 20.79 13.38 -0.63
N VAL A 230 21.38 13.48 0.55
CA VAL A 230 21.25 12.51 1.63
C VAL A 230 19.91 12.71 2.33
N VAL A 231 19.14 11.65 2.47
CA VAL A 231 17.92 11.65 3.29
C VAL A 231 18.31 11.75 4.77
N GLU A 232 18.08 12.89 5.39
CA GLU A 232 18.42 13.13 6.81
C GLU A 232 17.31 12.76 7.77
N GLY A 233 16.06 12.91 7.34
CA GLY A 233 14.91 12.62 8.17
C GLY A 233 13.65 12.40 7.33
N ILE A 234 12.75 11.61 7.86
CA ILE A 234 11.45 11.35 7.25
C ILE A 234 10.39 11.49 8.34
N GLU A 235 9.48 12.44 8.14
CA GLU A 235 8.21 12.45 8.86
C GLU A 235 7.20 11.69 7.98
N PRO A 236 6.84 10.46 8.35
CA PRO A 236 6.10 9.55 7.46
C PRO A 236 4.80 10.13 6.93
N THR A 237 4.18 11.00 7.72
CA THR A 237 2.87 11.57 7.44
C THR A 237 2.93 12.87 6.62
N SER A 238 4.09 13.51 6.49
CA SER A 238 4.14 14.85 5.90
C SER A 238 5.26 15.07 4.89
N GLU A 239 6.51 14.81 5.24
CA GLU A 239 7.65 15.26 4.44
C GLU A 239 8.90 14.40 4.60
N ILE A 240 9.79 14.55 3.64
CA ILE A 240 11.15 14.03 3.71
C ILE A 240 12.14 15.20 3.68
N VAL A 241 13.16 15.15 4.51
CA VAL A 241 14.24 16.16 4.57
C VAL A 241 15.47 15.61 3.86
N VAL A 242 15.93 16.34 2.85
CA VAL A 242 17.09 15.99 2.04
C VAL A 242 18.17 17.03 2.21
N ARG A 243 19.39 16.61 2.54
CA ARG A 243 20.56 17.49 2.56
C ARG A 243 21.31 17.35 1.23
N THR A 244 21.33 18.43 0.48
CA THR A 244 22.02 18.55 -0.81
C THR A 244 23.56 18.61 -0.66
N ALA A 245 24.29 18.50 -1.75
CA ALA A 245 25.76 18.49 -1.73
C ALA A 245 26.37 19.81 -1.25
N ASP A 246 25.66 20.93 -1.43
CA ASP A 246 26.04 22.27 -0.95
C ASP A 246 25.65 22.52 0.52
N GLY A 247 25.03 21.52 1.17
CA GLY A 247 24.65 21.55 2.58
C GLY A 247 23.27 22.11 2.87
N GLU A 248 22.49 22.51 1.85
CA GLU A 248 21.13 22.98 2.03
C GLU A 248 20.21 21.84 2.50
N ARG A 249 19.28 22.16 3.41
CA ARG A 249 18.22 21.25 3.84
C ARG A 249 16.91 21.56 3.15
N VAL A 250 16.50 20.69 2.23
CA VAL A 250 15.27 20.82 1.47
C VAL A 250 14.19 19.92 2.07
N ARG A 251 13.03 20.51 2.41
CA ARG A 251 11.84 19.77 2.87
C ARG A 251 10.91 19.49 1.69
N LEU A 252 10.60 18.24 1.47
CA LEU A 252 9.83 17.77 0.32
C LEU A 252 8.53 17.12 0.80
N PRO A 253 7.35 17.73 0.53
CA PRO A 253 6.06 17.22 0.96
C PRO A 253 5.69 15.88 0.28
N ALA A 254 5.08 14.97 1.06
CA ALA A 254 4.69 13.65 0.55
C ALA A 254 3.70 13.69 -0.61
N LEU A 255 2.80 14.67 -0.61
CA LEU A 255 1.71 14.74 -1.59
C LEU A 255 2.18 15.04 -3.02
N THR A 256 3.21 15.88 -3.15
CA THR A 256 3.67 16.43 -4.43
C THR A 256 5.05 15.92 -4.87
N THR A 257 5.70 15.11 -4.03
CA THR A 257 7.04 14.60 -4.29
C THR A 257 7.01 13.16 -4.82
N SER A 258 7.83 12.90 -5.82
CA SER A 258 8.11 11.55 -6.32
C SER A 258 9.60 11.26 -6.29
N MET A 259 9.95 9.99 -6.05
CA MET A 259 11.32 9.52 -6.18
C MET A 259 11.64 9.27 -7.66
N VAL A 260 12.80 9.75 -8.10
CA VAL A 260 13.34 9.51 -9.44
C VAL A 260 14.38 8.40 -9.33
N HIS A 261 14.29 7.40 -10.19
CA HIS A 261 15.30 6.36 -10.27
C HIS A 261 16.29 6.73 -11.38
N ASP A 262 17.58 6.76 -11.07
CA ASP A 262 18.68 7.15 -11.99
C ASP A 262 18.85 6.15 -13.17
N ALA A 263 17.80 5.87 -13.89
CA ALA A 263 17.82 5.16 -15.16
C ALA A 263 16.85 5.81 -16.16
N ASP A 264 16.37 6.99 -15.82
CA ASP A 264 15.49 7.77 -16.69
C ASP A 264 16.18 9.04 -17.19
#